data_af3b0a5a10dbcbf6421552c3ae10e2a0
#
_entry.id   af3b0a5a10dbcbf6421552c3ae10e2a0
#
_cell.length_a   1.000
_cell.length_b   1.000
_cell.length_c   1.000
_cell.angle_alpha   90.00
_cell.angle_beta   90.00
_cell.angle_gamma   90.00
#
_symmetry.space_group_name_H-M   'P 1'
#
loop_
_entity.id
_entity.type
_entity.pdbx_description
1 polymer ?
#
loop_
_entity_poly.entity_id
_entity_poly.type
_entity_poly.pdbx_seq_one_letter_code
_entity_poly.pdbx_strand_id
1 'polypeptide(L)'
;LQSPVIMQTTPSTVKYAGLDYYLANVKAAAERAKVPVAIHLDHGSSYGLAMQALRTGYTSIMIDGSHESFEDNIAVTKSVVDACAPSAIPVEAELGKVGGKEDDLDGGDGDGYTDPEQAREFVERTGASSLAVAIGTAHGLYKGEPKLDQERLWEIRQVVSVPLVLHGASGVPDEAVR
;
A
#
# COMPACT_ATOMS: atom_id res chain seq x y z
N LEU A 1 17.18 -0.42 15.19
CA LEU A 1 17.07 -0.12 13.76
C LEU A 1 17.84 1.15 13.43
N GLN A 2 18.51 1.18 12.28
CA GLN A 2 19.21 2.36 11.77
C GLN A 2 18.55 2.91 10.50
N SER A 3 17.34 2.43 10.18
CA SER A 3 16.56 2.83 9.02
C SER A 3 15.23 3.44 9.46
N PRO A 4 14.62 4.34 8.67
CA PRO A 4 13.24 4.75 8.84
C PRO A 4 12.29 3.56 8.88
N VAL A 5 11.18 3.68 9.59
CA VAL A 5 10.20 2.60 9.79
C VAL A 5 8.79 3.12 9.49
N ILE A 6 8.02 2.33 8.77
CA ILE A 6 6.57 2.52 8.59
C ILE A 6 5.86 1.47 9.46
N MET A 7 5.05 1.94 10.41
CA MET A 7 4.20 1.09 11.25
C MET A 7 2.81 1.04 10.63
N GLN A 8 2.37 -0.15 10.22
CA GLN A 8 1.17 -0.34 9.42
C GLN A 8 0.02 -0.92 10.25
N THR A 9 -1.20 -0.54 9.92
CA THR A 9 -2.44 -1.12 10.46
C THR A 9 -3.41 -1.39 9.34
N THR A 10 -3.85 -2.63 9.22
CA THR A 10 -4.88 -3.06 8.26
C THR A 10 -6.28 -2.81 8.79
N PRO A 11 -7.33 -2.88 7.95
CA PRO A 11 -8.72 -2.75 8.41
C PRO A 11 -9.11 -3.68 9.54
N SER A 12 -8.61 -4.94 9.55
CA SER A 12 -8.90 -5.90 10.62
C SER A 12 -8.25 -5.50 11.93
N THR A 13 -7.01 -5.02 11.91
CA THR A 13 -6.33 -4.52 13.11
C THR A 13 -7.02 -3.28 13.64
N VAL A 14 -7.44 -2.35 12.77
CA VAL A 14 -8.23 -1.18 13.15
C VAL A 14 -9.55 -1.57 13.81
N LYS A 15 -10.26 -2.56 13.24
CA LYS A 15 -11.50 -3.10 13.83
C LYS A 15 -11.27 -3.73 15.21
N TYR A 16 -10.10 -4.33 15.43
CA TYR A 16 -9.75 -4.96 16.70
C TYR A 16 -9.53 -3.97 17.83
N ALA A 17 -8.76 -2.91 17.63
CA ALA A 17 -8.36 -2.01 18.72
C ALA A 17 -8.67 -0.52 18.50
N GLY A 18 -8.96 -0.09 17.26
CA GLY A 18 -9.21 1.31 16.92
C GLY A 18 -7.97 2.09 16.50
N LEU A 19 -8.18 3.07 15.62
CA LEU A 19 -7.11 3.92 15.05
C LEU A 19 -6.37 4.72 16.11
N ASP A 20 -7.08 5.22 17.11
CA ASP A 20 -6.56 6.08 18.18
C ASP A 20 -5.59 5.33 19.10
N TYR A 21 -5.88 4.08 19.45
CA TYR A 21 -4.97 3.26 20.26
C TYR A 21 -3.67 2.95 19.50
N TYR A 22 -3.76 2.60 18.21
CA TYR A 22 -2.57 2.37 17.40
C TYR A 22 -1.76 3.66 17.27
N LEU A 23 -2.40 4.79 17.00
CA LEU A 23 -1.71 6.08 16.93
C LEU A 23 -0.99 6.41 18.24
N ALA A 24 -1.65 6.23 19.38
CA ALA A 24 -1.05 6.50 20.70
C ALA A 24 0.18 5.63 20.95
N ASN A 25 0.10 4.32 20.64
CA ASN A 25 1.21 3.39 20.79
C ASN A 25 2.38 3.75 19.87
N VAL A 26 2.10 4.04 18.60
CA VAL A 26 3.14 4.39 17.60
C VAL A 26 3.80 5.72 17.98
N LYS A 27 3.05 6.74 18.42
CA LYS A 27 3.61 8.00 18.91
C LYS A 27 4.56 7.79 20.08
N ALA A 28 4.15 7.01 21.08
CA ALA A 28 5.00 6.72 22.22
C ALA A 28 6.29 5.97 21.86
N ALA A 29 6.24 5.12 20.84
CA ALA A 29 7.44 4.46 20.31
C ALA A 29 8.31 5.42 19.48
N ALA A 30 7.69 6.25 18.64
CA ALA A 30 8.38 7.22 17.79
C ALA A 30 9.16 8.26 18.58
N GLU A 31 8.62 8.76 19.69
CA GLU A 31 9.31 9.70 20.60
C GLU A 31 10.63 9.15 21.17
N ARG A 32 10.77 7.84 21.25
CA ARG A 32 11.97 7.14 21.73
C ARG A 32 12.87 6.66 20.60
N ALA A 33 12.39 6.68 19.36
CA ALA A 33 13.13 6.22 18.22
C ALA A 33 14.23 7.23 17.81
N LYS A 34 15.35 6.70 17.30
CA LYS A 34 16.43 7.51 16.72
C LYS A 34 16.30 7.66 15.20
N VAL A 35 15.24 7.13 14.64
CA VAL A 35 14.94 7.10 13.20
C VAL A 35 13.53 7.65 12.97
N PRO A 36 13.24 8.20 11.78
CA PRO A 36 11.87 8.58 11.42
C PRO A 36 10.92 7.40 11.51
N VAL A 37 9.72 7.65 12.04
CA VAL A 37 8.64 6.65 12.14
C VAL A 37 7.39 7.26 11.54
N ALA A 38 6.76 6.55 10.60
CA ALA A 38 5.45 6.87 10.08
C ALA A 38 4.41 5.88 10.61
N ILE A 39 3.16 6.33 10.78
CA ILE A 39 2.01 5.45 10.96
C ILE A 39 1.17 5.47 9.71
N HIS A 40 0.85 4.29 9.19
CA HIS A 40 0.24 4.08 7.89
C HIS A 40 -1.03 3.22 8.02
N LEU A 41 -2.11 3.66 7.35
CA LEU A 41 -3.26 2.80 7.09
C LEU A 41 -2.92 1.94 5.87
N ASP A 42 -2.86 0.64 6.06
CA ASP A 42 -2.54 -0.36 5.05
C ASP A 42 -3.83 -0.99 4.51
N HIS A 43 -3.94 -1.19 3.20
CA HIS A 43 -5.12 -1.71 2.52
C HIS A 43 -6.45 -1.06 2.96
N GLY A 44 -6.48 0.27 3.03
CA GLY A 44 -7.70 1.02 3.37
C GLY A 44 -8.84 0.63 2.44
N SER A 45 -9.89 0.02 2.98
CA SER A 45 -10.98 -0.61 2.22
C SER A 45 -12.07 0.37 1.77
N SER A 46 -11.99 1.63 2.15
CA SER A 46 -12.99 2.62 1.78
C SER A 46 -12.52 4.05 2.01
N TYR A 47 -13.11 4.98 1.26
CA TYR A 47 -12.95 6.42 1.50
C TYR A 47 -13.26 6.79 2.96
N GLY A 48 -14.31 6.21 3.55
CA GLY A 48 -14.70 6.49 4.92
C GLY A 48 -13.62 6.11 5.94
N LEU A 49 -12.98 4.95 5.80
CA LEU A 49 -11.89 4.52 6.66
C LEU A 49 -10.64 5.39 6.46
N ALA A 50 -10.29 5.71 5.22
CA ALA A 50 -9.19 6.63 4.91
C ALA A 50 -9.38 7.98 5.60
N MET A 51 -10.59 8.54 5.56
CA MET A 51 -10.91 9.81 6.23
C MET A 51 -10.92 9.71 7.76
N GLN A 52 -11.24 8.55 8.32
CA GLN A 52 -11.10 8.32 9.76
C GLN A 52 -9.63 8.31 10.16
N ALA A 53 -8.76 7.61 9.41
CA ALA A 53 -7.33 7.58 9.65
C ALA A 53 -6.70 8.99 9.53
N LEU A 54 -7.07 9.75 8.49
CA LEU A 54 -6.64 11.14 8.31
C LEU A 54 -6.98 12.00 9.52
N ARG A 55 -8.25 11.97 9.97
CA ARG A 55 -8.71 12.75 11.13
C ARG A 55 -8.10 12.30 12.44
N THR A 56 -7.78 11.02 12.59
CA THR A 56 -7.11 10.49 13.77
C THR A 56 -5.66 10.98 13.86
N GLY A 57 -5.01 11.28 12.71
CA GLY A 57 -3.65 11.80 12.64
C GLY A 57 -2.63 10.78 12.15
N TYR A 58 -3.04 9.86 11.32
CA TYR A 58 -2.15 8.99 10.56
C TYR A 58 -1.29 9.84 9.61
N THR A 59 -0.03 9.47 9.46
CA THR A 59 0.94 10.24 8.66
C THR A 59 1.09 9.74 7.23
N SER A 60 0.42 8.63 6.91
CA SER A 60 0.37 8.03 5.57
C SER A 60 -0.89 7.17 5.46
N ILE A 61 -1.50 7.12 4.28
CA ILE A 61 -2.76 6.40 4.05
C ILE A 61 -2.65 5.65 2.74
N MET A 62 -3.06 4.38 2.74
CA MET A 62 -3.32 3.63 1.52
C MET A 62 -4.82 3.49 1.30
N ILE A 63 -5.24 3.64 0.06
CA ILE A 63 -6.56 3.23 -0.43
C ILE A 63 -6.38 2.10 -1.44
N ASP A 64 -6.99 0.97 -1.18
CA ASP A 64 -6.92 -0.20 -2.04
C ASP A 64 -8.20 -0.37 -2.84
N GLY A 65 -8.15 0.03 -4.11
CA GLY A 65 -9.19 -0.18 -5.11
C GLY A 65 -8.82 -1.24 -6.16
N SER A 66 -7.79 -2.07 -5.92
CA SER A 66 -7.27 -3.05 -6.88
C SER A 66 -8.29 -4.13 -7.28
N HIS A 67 -9.31 -4.35 -6.46
CA HIS A 67 -10.41 -5.29 -6.73
C HIS A 67 -11.54 -4.70 -7.60
N GLU A 68 -11.56 -3.37 -7.76
CA GLU A 68 -12.54 -2.65 -8.56
C GLU A 68 -12.13 -2.59 -10.05
N SER A 69 -12.98 -2.00 -10.88
CA SER A 69 -12.58 -1.64 -12.23
C SER A 69 -11.47 -0.60 -12.25
N PHE A 70 -10.69 -0.51 -13.32
CA PHE A 70 -9.62 0.50 -13.45
C PHE A 70 -10.13 1.92 -13.21
N GLU A 71 -11.29 2.27 -13.78
CA GLU A 71 -11.89 3.59 -13.63
C GLU A 71 -12.41 3.84 -12.20
N ASP A 72 -13.00 2.84 -11.56
CA ASP A 72 -13.48 2.96 -10.17
C ASP A 72 -12.29 3.06 -9.20
N ASN A 73 -11.21 2.31 -9.43
CA ASN A 73 -9.98 2.43 -8.66
C ASN A 73 -9.39 3.83 -8.79
N ILE A 74 -9.30 4.39 -10.01
CA ILE A 74 -8.88 5.78 -10.21
C ILE A 74 -9.79 6.75 -9.45
N ALA A 75 -11.10 6.58 -9.54
CA ALA A 75 -12.05 7.49 -8.92
C ALA A 75 -11.93 7.49 -7.39
N VAL A 76 -11.88 6.33 -6.75
CA VAL A 76 -11.73 6.24 -5.29
C VAL A 76 -10.36 6.74 -4.84
N THR A 77 -9.30 6.37 -5.53
CA THR A 77 -7.93 6.80 -5.22
C THR A 77 -7.82 8.32 -5.29
N LYS A 78 -8.26 8.91 -6.40
CA LYS A 78 -8.23 10.36 -6.57
C LYS A 78 -9.01 11.09 -5.48
N SER A 79 -10.17 10.57 -5.09
CA SER A 79 -10.98 11.20 -4.03
C SER A 79 -10.24 11.24 -2.69
N VAL A 80 -9.48 10.21 -2.35
CA VAL A 80 -8.65 10.15 -1.13
C VAL A 80 -7.44 11.08 -1.26
N VAL A 81 -6.76 11.08 -2.42
CA VAL A 81 -5.63 11.99 -2.69
C VAL A 81 -6.06 13.45 -2.52
N ASP A 82 -7.16 13.85 -3.16
CA ASP A 82 -7.67 15.22 -3.09
C ASP A 82 -8.04 15.63 -1.64
N ALA A 83 -8.59 14.69 -0.86
CA ALA A 83 -8.94 14.95 0.54
C ALA A 83 -7.71 15.02 1.46
N CYS A 84 -6.63 14.29 1.17
CA CYS A 84 -5.40 14.26 1.95
C CYS A 84 -4.46 15.43 1.60
N ALA A 85 -4.54 15.97 0.39
CA ALA A 85 -3.65 17.01 -0.13
C ALA A 85 -3.55 18.26 0.77
N PRO A 86 -4.65 18.84 1.33
CA PRO A 86 -4.56 20.01 2.22
C PRO A 86 -3.75 19.77 3.49
N SER A 87 -3.64 18.52 3.93
CA SER A 87 -2.87 18.12 5.12
C SER A 87 -1.46 17.61 4.78
N ALA A 88 -1.10 17.61 3.49
CA ALA A 88 0.15 17.06 2.96
C ALA A 88 0.41 15.59 3.41
N ILE A 89 -0.65 14.81 3.55
CA ILE A 89 -0.55 13.39 3.89
C ILE A 89 -0.41 12.59 2.58
N PRO A 90 0.68 11.82 2.41
CA PRO A 90 0.89 10.99 1.23
C PRO A 90 -0.15 9.87 1.17
N VAL A 91 -0.57 9.57 -0.05
CA VAL A 91 -1.51 8.48 -0.33
C VAL A 91 -0.84 7.43 -1.20
N GLU A 92 -0.83 6.20 -0.71
CA GLU A 92 -0.49 5.00 -1.46
C GLU A 92 -1.73 4.45 -2.14
N ALA A 93 -1.55 3.86 -3.32
CA ALA A 93 -2.59 3.13 -4.02
C ALA A 93 -2.05 1.82 -4.58
N GLU A 94 -2.94 0.91 -4.98
CA GLU A 94 -2.57 -0.37 -5.56
C GLU A 94 -3.14 -0.54 -6.96
N LEU A 95 -2.35 -1.09 -7.87
CA LEU A 95 -2.75 -1.47 -9.22
C LEU A 95 -2.22 -2.87 -9.57
N GLY A 96 -3.08 -3.67 -10.14
CA GLY A 96 -2.88 -5.11 -10.28
C GLY A 96 -3.44 -5.85 -9.06
N LYS A 97 -3.38 -7.16 -9.06
CA LYS A 97 -3.87 -8.00 -7.96
C LYS A 97 -2.71 -8.76 -7.35
N VAL A 98 -2.33 -8.36 -6.15
CA VAL A 98 -1.38 -9.14 -5.35
C VAL A 98 -2.07 -10.42 -4.90
N GLY A 99 -1.46 -11.57 -5.19
CA GLY A 99 -2.04 -12.88 -4.86
C GLY A 99 -2.12 -13.14 -3.35
N GLY A 100 -2.76 -14.27 -2.99
CA GLY A 100 -2.89 -14.69 -1.59
C GLY A 100 -4.02 -13.98 -0.86
N LYS A 101 -4.01 -14.09 0.47
CA LYS A 101 -5.07 -13.54 1.31
C LYS A 101 -4.50 -12.61 2.37
N GLU A 102 -5.03 -11.40 2.44
CA GLU A 102 -4.80 -10.46 3.51
C GLU A 102 -6.13 -9.91 4.02
N ASP A 103 -6.35 -10.02 5.33
CA ASP A 103 -7.62 -9.74 6.00
C ASP A 103 -8.81 -10.46 5.33
N ASP A 104 -9.77 -9.70 4.84
CA ASP A 104 -10.94 -10.20 4.11
C ASP A 104 -10.75 -10.13 2.57
N LEU A 105 -9.58 -9.65 2.11
CA LEU A 105 -9.23 -9.57 0.68
C LEU A 105 -8.57 -10.87 0.23
N ASP A 106 -9.05 -11.42 -0.88
CA ASP A 106 -8.50 -12.61 -1.52
C ASP A 106 -8.05 -12.25 -2.93
N GLY A 107 -6.74 -12.15 -3.11
CA GLY A 107 -6.11 -11.84 -4.41
C GLY A 107 -6.16 -12.99 -5.43
N GLY A 108 -6.71 -14.14 -5.03
CA GLY A 108 -6.80 -15.32 -5.90
C GLY A 108 -5.44 -15.91 -6.25
N ASP A 109 -5.33 -16.51 -7.43
CA ASP A 109 -4.11 -17.19 -7.91
C ASP A 109 -3.04 -16.22 -8.48
N GLY A 110 -3.26 -14.90 -8.41
CA GLY A 110 -2.25 -13.89 -8.74
C GLY A 110 -2.00 -13.63 -10.24
N ASP A 111 -2.99 -13.89 -11.09
CA ASP A 111 -2.88 -13.63 -12.54
C ASP A 111 -2.98 -12.14 -12.94
N GLY A 112 -3.13 -11.26 -11.95
CA GLY A 112 -3.38 -9.83 -12.15
C GLY A 112 -2.13 -8.96 -12.09
N TYR A 113 -1.06 -9.30 -12.82
CA TYR A 113 0.13 -8.46 -12.90
C TYR A 113 -0.17 -7.02 -13.34
N THR A 114 0.55 -6.07 -12.74
CA THR A 114 0.42 -4.65 -13.11
C THR A 114 0.91 -4.41 -14.54
N ASP A 115 0.09 -3.79 -15.37
CA ASP A 115 0.47 -3.33 -16.71
C ASP A 115 1.21 -1.98 -16.61
N PRO A 116 2.41 -1.83 -17.23
CA PRO A 116 3.21 -0.61 -17.11
C PRO A 116 2.50 0.66 -17.64
N GLU A 117 1.77 0.57 -18.75
CA GLU A 117 1.08 1.75 -19.30
C GLU A 117 -0.13 2.14 -18.45
N GLN A 118 -0.86 1.15 -17.92
CA GLN A 118 -1.91 1.44 -16.94
C GLN A 118 -1.34 2.04 -15.67
N ALA A 119 -0.18 1.58 -15.20
CA ALA A 119 0.48 2.15 -14.01
C ALA A 119 0.84 3.63 -14.22
N ARG A 120 1.37 3.99 -15.38
CA ARG A 120 1.66 5.39 -15.75
C ARG A 120 0.39 6.23 -15.74
N GLU A 121 -0.65 5.78 -16.48
CA GLU A 121 -1.92 6.48 -16.56
C GLU A 121 -2.58 6.64 -15.17
N PHE A 122 -2.56 5.58 -14.37
CA PHE A 122 -3.12 5.57 -13.03
C PHE A 122 -2.46 6.64 -12.14
N VAL A 123 -1.13 6.69 -12.09
CA VAL A 123 -0.41 7.69 -11.27
C VAL A 123 -0.67 9.11 -11.77
N GLU A 124 -0.67 9.33 -13.09
CA GLU A 124 -0.94 10.64 -13.68
C GLU A 124 -2.37 11.15 -13.36
N ARG A 125 -3.36 10.24 -13.40
CA ARG A 125 -4.77 10.59 -13.17
C ARG A 125 -5.13 10.72 -11.70
N THR A 126 -4.50 9.93 -10.83
CA THR A 126 -4.82 9.92 -9.39
C THR A 126 -3.99 10.92 -8.59
N GLY A 127 -2.72 11.12 -8.95
CA GLY A 127 -1.76 11.86 -8.15
C GLY A 127 -1.31 11.10 -6.89
N ALA A 128 -1.43 9.77 -6.86
CA ALA A 128 -0.93 8.95 -5.75
C ALA A 128 0.56 9.20 -5.48
N SER A 129 0.97 9.13 -4.23
CA SER A 129 2.34 9.44 -3.77
C SER A 129 3.27 8.23 -3.85
N SER A 130 2.70 7.03 -3.86
CA SER A 130 3.38 5.75 -4.08
C SER A 130 2.41 4.74 -4.69
N LEU A 131 2.93 3.73 -5.37
CA LEU A 131 2.13 2.72 -6.05
C LEU A 131 2.57 1.32 -5.68
N ALA A 132 1.68 0.56 -5.07
CA ALA A 132 1.83 -0.88 -4.89
C ALA A 132 1.54 -1.59 -6.21
N VAL A 133 2.42 -2.53 -6.58
CA VAL A 133 2.40 -3.22 -7.86
C VAL A 133 2.43 -4.73 -7.69
N ALA A 134 1.67 -5.42 -8.52
CA ALA A 134 1.63 -6.88 -8.57
C ALA A 134 2.66 -7.37 -9.60
N ILE A 135 3.70 -8.07 -9.09
CA ILE A 135 4.79 -8.64 -9.89
C ILE A 135 5.05 -10.11 -9.53
N GLY A 136 4.07 -10.80 -8.94
CA GLY A 136 4.17 -12.22 -8.57
C GLY A 136 4.40 -12.47 -7.09
N THR A 137 4.30 -11.46 -6.23
CA THR A 137 4.21 -11.62 -4.78
C THR A 137 2.82 -12.06 -4.35
N ALA A 138 2.71 -12.60 -3.14
CA ALA A 138 1.44 -12.98 -2.54
C ALA A 138 1.46 -12.76 -1.03
N HIS A 139 0.33 -12.34 -0.48
CA HIS A 139 0.14 -12.24 0.96
C HIS A 139 0.05 -13.62 1.63
N GLY A 140 0.54 -13.71 2.86
CA GLY A 140 0.53 -14.92 3.65
C GLY A 140 1.72 -15.85 3.39
N LEU A 141 1.53 -17.16 3.65
CA LEU A 141 2.58 -18.15 3.51
C LEU A 141 2.67 -18.67 2.08
N TYR A 142 3.85 -18.55 1.48
CA TYR A 142 4.12 -19.16 0.18
C TYR A 142 4.11 -20.68 0.25
N LYS A 143 3.44 -21.32 -0.72
CA LYS A 143 3.46 -22.78 -0.89
C LYS A 143 4.69 -23.29 -1.68
N GLY A 144 5.52 -22.38 -2.15
CA GLY A 144 6.73 -22.63 -2.94
C GLY A 144 7.58 -21.39 -3.01
N GLU A 145 8.64 -21.44 -3.79
CA GLU A 145 9.52 -20.29 -4.01
C GLU A 145 8.79 -19.21 -4.85
N PRO A 146 8.70 -17.97 -4.37
CA PRO A 146 8.07 -16.89 -5.13
C PRO A 146 8.87 -16.56 -6.38
N LYS A 147 8.17 -16.41 -7.50
CA LYS A 147 8.78 -16.02 -8.79
C LYS A 147 8.36 -14.59 -9.11
N LEU A 148 9.29 -13.67 -8.89
CA LEU A 148 9.07 -12.26 -9.16
C LEU A 148 9.38 -11.94 -10.61
N ASP A 149 8.50 -11.18 -11.25
CA ASP A 149 8.69 -10.61 -12.60
C ASP A 149 9.52 -9.32 -12.49
N GLN A 150 10.85 -9.49 -12.43
CA GLN A 150 11.79 -8.38 -12.31
C GLN A 150 11.83 -7.51 -13.57
N GLU A 151 11.55 -8.08 -14.75
CA GLU A 151 11.49 -7.34 -16.01
C GLU A 151 10.32 -6.38 -15.99
N ARG A 152 9.15 -6.86 -15.58
CA ARG A 152 7.94 -6.02 -15.39
C ARG A 152 8.16 -4.93 -14.36
N LEU A 153 8.79 -5.22 -13.22
CA LEU A 153 9.13 -4.21 -12.22
C LEU A 153 10.01 -3.12 -12.82
N TRP A 154 11.00 -3.50 -13.62
CA TRP A 154 11.87 -2.55 -14.30
C TRP A 154 11.09 -1.70 -15.33
N GLU A 155 10.21 -2.31 -16.13
CA GLU A 155 9.36 -1.60 -17.09
C GLU A 155 8.47 -0.57 -16.39
N ILE A 156 7.77 -0.97 -15.32
CA ILE A 156 6.94 -0.06 -14.52
C ILE A 156 7.79 1.09 -13.98
N ARG A 157 8.97 0.80 -13.46
CA ARG A 157 9.88 1.82 -12.90
C ARG A 157 10.32 2.86 -13.93
N GLN A 158 10.39 2.51 -15.23
CA GLN A 158 10.77 3.47 -16.29
C GLN A 158 9.64 4.48 -16.58
N VAL A 159 8.39 4.11 -16.38
CA VAL A 159 7.22 4.92 -16.76
C VAL A 159 6.50 5.57 -15.59
N VAL A 160 6.74 5.10 -14.36
CA VAL A 160 6.11 5.62 -13.14
C VAL A 160 7.07 6.55 -12.40
N SER A 161 6.60 7.74 -12.04
CA SER A 161 7.41 8.79 -11.40
C SER A 161 7.48 8.69 -9.88
N VAL A 162 6.58 7.92 -9.25
CA VAL A 162 6.47 7.76 -7.79
C VAL A 162 7.22 6.51 -7.30
N PRO A 163 7.55 6.42 -6.00
CA PRO A 163 8.06 5.18 -5.41
C PRO A 163 7.12 4.00 -5.63
N LEU A 164 7.71 2.84 -5.91
CA LEU A 164 6.98 1.57 -5.98
C LEU A 164 7.01 0.85 -4.64
N VAL A 165 5.93 0.17 -4.31
CA VAL A 165 5.76 -0.61 -3.07
C VAL A 165 5.55 -2.08 -3.43
N LEU A 166 6.15 -2.96 -2.65
CA LEU A 166 6.04 -4.41 -2.82
C LEU A 166 5.26 -5.00 -1.64
N HIS A 167 4.00 -5.34 -1.88
CA HIS A 167 3.18 -6.10 -0.94
C HIS A 167 3.49 -7.59 -1.00
N GLY A 168 3.12 -8.35 0.04
CA GLY A 168 3.35 -9.79 0.10
C GLY A 168 4.83 -10.20 0.21
N ALA A 169 5.73 -9.29 0.58
CA ALA A 169 7.17 -9.53 0.55
C ALA A 169 7.75 -10.30 1.74
N SER A 170 6.99 -10.54 2.81
CA SER A 170 7.51 -11.15 4.05
C SER A 170 8.11 -12.55 3.88
N GLY A 171 7.68 -13.29 2.86
CA GLY A 171 8.18 -14.62 2.54
C GLY A 171 9.13 -14.67 1.34
N VAL A 172 9.49 -13.51 0.78
CA VAL A 172 10.41 -13.41 -0.36
C VAL A 172 11.85 -13.51 0.14
N PRO A 173 12.71 -14.36 -0.48
CA PRO A 173 14.12 -14.45 -0.11
C PRO A 173 14.87 -13.12 -0.29
N ASP A 174 15.81 -12.82 0.60
CA ASP A 174 16.60 -11.59 0.58
C ASP A 174 17.30 -11.33 -0.76
N GLU A 175 17.74 -12.39 -1.45
CA GLU A 175 18.38 -12.32 -2.75
C GLU A 175 17.44 -11.83 -3.85
N ALA A 176 16.14 -12.09 -3.73
CA ALA A 176 15.13 -11.66 -4.71
C ALA A 176 14.64 -10.22 -4.47
N VAL A 177 14.92 -9.66 -3.28
CA VAL A 177 14.53 -8.27 -2.93
C VAL A 177 15.67 -7.28 -3.22
N ARG A 178 16.89 -7.76 -3.43
CA ARG A 178 18.09 -6.94 -3.69
C ARG A 178 18.36 -6.74 -5.17
#